data_854755a3dd8dcdadcedc876473748f1b
#
_entry.id   854755a3dd8dcdadcedc876473748f1b
#
_cell.length_a   1.000
_cell.length_b   1.000
_cell.length_c   1.000
_cell.angle_alpha   90.00
_cell.angle_beta   90.00
_cell.angle_gamma   90.00
#
_symmetry.space_group_name_H-M   'P 1'
#
loop_
_entity.id
_entity.type
_entity.pdbx_description
1 polymer ?
#
loop_
_entity_poly.entity_id
_entity_poly.type
_entity_poly.pdbx_seq_one_letter_code
_entity_poly.pdbx_strand_id
1 'polypeptide(L)'
;MESIKVLVGWENKNYSAVAEYNGVVVATHKDFETLKKEFEDAFAFHITESAKDGDPIPATILEGNYSFEYELQISALLHIFDGILTRAALSKVTGINERQLGHYTQGIRTPRPQQREKIVQGIHQLGRQFLAVV
;
A
#
# COMPACT_ATOMS: atom_id res chain seq x y z
N MET A 1 16.65 -1.47 -13.79
CA MET A 1 15.17 -1.58 -13.79
C MET A 1 14.59 -0.43 -13.01
N GLU A 2 13.65 0.29 -13.60
CA GLU A 2 13.00 1.41 -12.92
C GLU A 2 11.98 0.91 -11.89
N SER A 3 11.93 1.55 -10.72
CA SER A 3 10.96 1.24 -9.69
C SER A 3 9.83 2.27 -9.70
N ILE A 4 8.61 1.80 -9.87
CA ILE A 4 7.42 2.64 -9.90
C ILE A 4 6.76 2.59 -8.52
N LYS A 5 6.69 3.74 -7.87
CA LYS A 5 6.08 3.84 -6.54
C LYS A 5 4.56 3.87 -6.67
N VAL A 6 3.90 2.96 -5.97
CA VAL A 6 2.45 2.84 -5.94
C VAL A 6 1.97 3.07 -4.51
N LEU A 7 1.15 4.08 -4.30
CA LEU A 7 0.59 4.37 -3.00
C LEU A 7 -0.71 3.58 -2.81
N VAL A 8 -0.79 2.81 -1.74
CA VAL A 8 -1.96 1.98 -1.44
C VAL A 8 -2.66 2.49 -0.18
N GLY A 9 -3.94 2.75 -0.29
CA GLY A 9 -4.80 3.17 0.81
C GLY A 9 -6.01 2.26 0.98
N TRP A 10 -6.80 2.51 2.01
CA TRP A 10 -8.08 1.87 2.23
C TRP A 10 -9.14 2.94 2.41
N GLU A 11 -10.16 2.91 1.58
CA GLU A 11 -11.27 3.87 1.60
C GLU A 11 -12.50 3.25 0.95
N ASN A 12 -13.68 3.56 1.50
CA ASN A 12 -14.95 3.06 0.96
C ASN A 12 -14.99 1.53 0.82
N LYS A 13 -14.43 0.83 1.80
CA LYS A 13 -14.39 -0.64 1.86
C LYS A 13 -13.58 -1.29 0.73
N ASN A 14 -12.66 -0.54 0.12
CA ASN A 14 -11.76 -1.05 -0.91
C ASN A 14 -10.34 -0.59 -0.64
N TYR A 15 -9.38 -1.39 -1.07
CA TYR A 15 -8.02 -0.91 -1.28
C TYR A 15 -8.00 -0.06 -2.54
N SER A 16 -7.18 0.99 -2.53
CA SER A 16 -6.91 1.81 -3.70
C SER A 16 -5.41 1.83 -3.98
N ALA A 17 -5.03 1.77 -5.24
CA ALA A 17 -3.64 1.89 -5.68
C ALA A 17 -3.55 3.07 -6.64
N VAL A 18 -2.57 3.94 -6.43
CA VAL A 18 -2.38 5.15 -7.23
C VAL A 18 -0.90 5.31 -7.54
N ALA A 19 -0.58 5.59 -8.79
CA ALA A 19 0.77 5.99 -9.20
C ALA A 19 0.68 7.11 -10.23
N GLU A 20 1.69 7.96 -10.23
CA GLU A 20 1.86 8.99 -11.26
C GLU A 20 2.94 8.53 -12.24
N TYR A 21 2.57 8.39 -13.48
CA TYR A 21 3.48 8.08 -14.56
C TYR A 21 2.85 8.56 -15.87
N ASN A 22 3.28 9.72 -16.35
CA ASN A 22 2.70 10.36 -17.53
C ASN A 22 1.17 10.44 -17.41
N GLY A 23 0.70 11.01 -16.29
CA GLY A 23 -0.69 11.01 -15.86
C GLY A 23 -0.86 10.16 -14.61
N VAL A 24 -2.09 9.86 -14.24
CA VAL A 24 -2.42 9.13 -13.02
C VAL A 24 -3.03 7.78 -13.37
N VAL A 25 -2.51 6.71 -12.77
CA VAL A 25 -3.07 5.36 -12.88
C VAL A 25 -3.67 4.98 -11.54
N VAL A 26 -4.93 4.54 -11.55
CA VAL A 26 -5.68 4.19 -10.34
C VAL A 26 -6.37 2.84 -10.53
N ALA A 27 -6.38 2.03 -9.46
CA ALA A 27 -7.20 0.83 -9.39
C ALA A 27 -7.78 0.71 -7.99
N THR A 28 -8.93 0.04 -7.86
CA THR A 28 -9.56 -0.24 -6.56
C THR A 28 -10.07 -1.67 -6.54
N HIS A 29 -9.93 -2.35 -5.41
CA HIS A 29 -10.46 -3.69 -5.21
C HIS A 29 -10.53 -4.02 -3.71
N LYS A 30 -11.42 -4.92 -3.36
CA LYS A 30 -11.57 -5.38 -1.97
C LYS A 30 -10.42 -6.28 -1.53
N ASP A 31 -9.83 -7.01 -2.46
CA ASP A 31 -8.73 -7.93 -2.19
C ASP A 31 -7.41 -7.32 -2.65
N PHE A 32 -6.41 -7.33 -1.77
CA PHE A 32 -5.13 -6.67 -2.05
C PHE A 32 -4.36 -7.33 -3.18
N GLU A 33 -4.32 -8.67 -3.23
CA GLU A 33 -3.60 -9.38 -4.29
C GLU A 33 -4.24 -9.12 -5.66
N THR A 34 -5.57 -9.12 -5.71
CA THR A 34 -6.31 -8.78 -6.93
C THR A 34 -6.09 -7.32 -7.32
N LEU A 35 -6.05 -6.42 -6.34
CA LEU A 35 -5.75 -5.01 -6.59
C LEU A 35 -4.42 -4.84 -7.31
N LYS A 36 -3.37 -5.51 -6.82
CA LYS A 36 -2.04 -5.42 -7.43
C LYS A 36 -2.07 -5.85 -8.89
N LYS A 37 -2.72 -6.97 -9.16
CA LYS A 37 -2.83 -7.48 -10.53
C LYS A 37 -3.59 -6.51 -11.45
N GLU A 38 -4.73 -6.02 -10.98
CA GLU A 38 -5.53 -5.06 -11.76
C GLU A 38 -4.77 -3.76 -11.98
N PHE A 39 -4.03 -3.29 -10.96
CA PHE A 39 -3.22 -2.08 -11.10
C PHE A 39 -2.10 -2.28 -12.13
N GLU A 40 -1.42 -3.41 -12.10
CA GLU A 40 -0.34 -3.72 -13.02
C GLU A 40 -0.85 -3.78 -14.46
N ASP A 41 -2.02 -4.37 -14.67
CA ASP A 41 -2.67 -4.40 -15.99
C ASP A 41 -3.07 -3.00 -16.45
N ALA A 42 -3.64 -2.19 -15.54
CA ALA A 42 -4.02 -0.81 -15.84
C ALA A 42 -2.79 0.05 -16.18
N PHE A 43 -1.68 -0.15 -15.49
CA PHE A 43 -0.43 0.57 -15.76
C PHE A 43 0.10 0.22 -17.14
N ALA A 44 0.17 -1.07 -17.47
CA ALA A 44 0.63 -1.51 -18.79
C ALA A 44 -0.23 -0.93 -19.91
N PHE A 45 -1.54 -0.93 -19.75
CA PHE A 45 -2.46 -0.32 -20.69
C PHE A 45 -2.21 1.19 -20.83
N HIS A 46 -2.03 1.88 -19.72
CA HIS A 46 -1.81 3.33 -19.69
C HIS A 46 -0.55 3.73 -20.47
N ILE A 47 0.58 3.06 -20.24
CA ILE A 47 1.82 3.39 -20.95
C ILE A 47 1.73 3.07 -22.44
N THR A 48 1.06 1.99 -22.81
CA THR A 48 0.84 1.62 -24.20
C THR A 48 0.00 2.67 -24.93
N GLU A 49 -1.09 3.10 -24.32
CA GLU A 49 -1.95 4.14 -24.90
C GLU A 49 -1.26 5.49 -24.96
N SER A 50 -0.48 5.84 -23.93
CA SER A 50 0.31 7.08 -23.92
C SER A 50 1.31 7.11 -25.09
N ALA A 51 1.98 6.00 -25.36
CA ALA A 51 2.92 5.91 -26.47
C ALA A 51 2.21 6.03 -27.83
N LYS A 52 1.03 5.44 -27.98
CA LYS A 52 0.21 5.59 -29.19
C LYS A 52 -0.21 7.02 -29.45
N ASP A 53 -0.44 7.78 -28.37
CA ASP A 53 -0.79 9.19 -28.45
C ASP A 53 0.41 10.09 -28.75
N GLY A 54 1.58 9.52 -28.89
CA GLY A 54 2.82 10.25 -29.21
C GLY A 54 3.57 10.76 -28.00
N ASP A 55 3.19 10.37 -26.80
CA ASP A 55 3.90 10.78 -25.58
C ASP A 55 5.28 10.09 -25.50
N PRO A 56 6.29 10.77 -24.93
CA PRO A 56 7.66 10.23 -24.89
C PRO A 56 7.82 9.19 -23.79
N ILE A 57 7.39 7.97 -24.04
CA ILE A 57 7.57 6.84 -23.11
C ILE A 57 8.88 6.13 -23.45
N PRO A 58 9.81 5.96 -22.48
CA PRO A 58 11.06 5.25 -22.73
C PRO A 58 10.83 3.83 -23.24
N ALA A 59 11.67 3.37 -24.16
CA ALA A 59 11.57 2.03 -24.73
C ALA A 59 11.67 0.94 -23.66
N THR A 60 12.52 1.14 -22.65
CA THR A 60 12.67 0.20 -21.53
C THR A 60 11.36 0.00 -20.75
N ILE A 61 10.59 1.06 -20.62
CA ILE A 61 9.28 1.00 -19.94
C ILE A 61 8.28 0.24 -20.81
N LEU A 62 8.24 0.54 -22.11
CA LEU A 62 7.36 -0.17 -23.05
C LEU A 62 7.68 -1.67 -23.13
N GLU A 63 8.94 -2.04 -22.92
CA GLU A 63 9.40 -3.42 -22.89
C GLU A 63 9.08 -4.15 -21.56
N GLY A 64 8.52 -3.44 -20.59
CA GLY A 64 8.18 -4.01 -19.29
C GLY A 64 9.34 -4.04 -18.30
N ASN A 65 10.41 -3.28 -18.55
CA ASN A 65 11.58 -3.25 -17.68
C ASN A 65 11.39 -2.28 -16.50
N TYR A 66 10.42 -2.61 -15.65
CA TYR A 66 10.12 -1.88 -14.42
C TYR A 66 9.56 -2.84 -13.37
N SER A 67 9.59 -2.40 -12.12
CA SER A 67 8.97 -3.10 -11.00
C SER A 67 8.11 -2.13 -10.21
N PHE A 68 7.21 -2.64 -9.39
CA PHE A 68 6.37 -1.81 -8.54
C PHE A 68 6.83 -1.90 -7.08
N GLU A 69 6.87 -0.74 -6.43
CA GLU A 69 7.08 -0.64 -4.98
C GLU A 69 5.78 -0.14 -4.36
N TYR A 70 5.10 -1.03 -3.62
CA TYR A 70 3.82 -0.71 -2.99
C TYR A 70 4.06 -0.10 -1.62
N GLU A 71 3.82 1.19 -1.48
CA GLU A 71 3.87 1.88 -0.21
C GLU A 71 2.48 1.90 0.42
N LEU A 72 2.35 1.23 1.57
CA LEU A 72 1.07 1.10 2.25
C LEU A 72 0.82 2.28 3.19
N GLN A 73 -0.29 2.97 3.02
CA GLN A 73 -0.80 3.88 4.04
C GLN A 73 -1.24 3.06 5.25
N ILE A 74 -1.28 3.67 6.42
CA ILE A 74 -1.59 2.95 7.67
C ILE A 74 -2.98 2.30 7.62
N SER A 75 -3.97 2.95 7.02
CA SER A 75 -5.30 2.34 6.87
C SER A 75 -5.25 1.02 6.11
N ALA A 76 -4.52 0.96 5.00
CA ALA A 76 -4.35 -0.25 4.21
C ALA A 76 -3.53 -1.30 4.98
N LEU A 77 -2.45 -0.87 5.63
CA LEU A 77 -1.59 -1.75 6.41
C LEU A 77 -2.36 -2.46 7.52
N LEU A 78 -3.18 -1.73 8.27
CA LEU A 78 -3.98 -2.30 9.35
C LEU A 78 -5.08 -3.23 8.83
N HIS A 79 -5.64 -2.94 7.65
CA HIS A 79 -6.62 -3.85 7.02
C HIS A 79 -5.98 -5.16 6.57
N ILE A 80 -4.77 -5.12 6.01
CA ILE A 80 -4.05 -6.32 5.58
C ILE A 80 -3.85 -7.28 6.76
N PHE A 81 -3.55 -6.73 7.95
CA PHE A 81 -3.33 -7.53 9.15
C PHE A 81 -4.59 -7.73 10.00
N ASP A 82 -5.74 -7.22 9.56
CA ASP A 82 -7.00 -7.45 10.25
C ASP A 82 -7.32 -8.96 10.26
N GLY A 83 -7.69 -9.47 11.43
CA GLY A 83 -7.88 -10.91 11.61
C GLY A 83 -6.61 -11.71 11.91
N ILE A 84 -5.43 -11.13 11.70
CA ILE A 84 -4.14 -11.72 12.09
C ILE A 84 -3.66 -11.10 13.40
N LEU A 85 -3.68 -9.77 13.48
CA LEU A 85 -3.29 -9.01 14.66
C LEU A 85 -4.49 -8.30 15.24
N THR A 86 -4.69 -8.43 16.54
CA THR A 86 -5.77 -7.71 17.24
C THR A 86 -5.35 -6.28 17.51
N ARG A 87 -6.32 -5.39 17.69
CA ARG A 87 -6.04 -4.02 18.12
C ARG A 87 -5.38 -4.01 19.50
N ALA A 88 -5.77 -4.94 20.38
CA ALA A 88 -5.14 -5.07 21.70
C ALA A 88 -3.64 -5.39 21.58
N ALA A 89 -3.27 -6.32 20.70
CA ALA A 89 -1.87 -6.67 20.45
C ALA A 89 -1.11 -5.49 19.88
N LEU A 90 -1.68 -4.79 18.90
CA LEU A 90 -1.06 -3.60 18.32
C LEU A 90 -0.93 -2.47 19.33
N SER A 91 -1.94 -2.24 20.16
CA SER A 91 -1.87 -1.25 21.23
C SER A 91 -0.73 -1.54 22.19
N LYS A 92 -0.53 -2.80 22.54
CA LYS A 92 0.54 -3.23 23.44
C LYS A 92 1.93 -2.92 22.89
N VAL A 93 2.17 -3.18 21.62
CA VAL A 93 3.51 -3.01 21.02
C VAL A 93 3.77 -1.59 20.53
N THR A 94 2.73 -0.81 20.25
CA THR A 94 2.86 0.56 19.74
C THR A 94 2.72 1.63 20.82
N GLY A 95 2.03 1.31 21.92
CA GLY A 95 1.68 2.29 22.95
C GLY A 95 0.51 3.20 22.53
N ILE A 96 -0.12 2.93 21.40
CA ILE A 96 -1.28 3.70 20.91
C ILE A 96 -2.56 2.99 21.37
N ASN A 97 -3.54 3.72 21.90
CA ASN A 97 -4.77 3.11 22.39
C ASN A 97 -5.60 2.50 21.25
N GLU A 98 -6.40 1.50 21.59
CA GLU A 98 -7.19 0.73 20.62
C GLU A 98 -8.17 1.59 19.84
N ARG A 99 -8.77 2.61 20.49
CA ARG A 99 -9.72 3.51 19.84
C ARG A 99 -9.04 4.30 18.72
N GLN A 100 -7.86 4.83 18.99
CA GLN A 100 -7.08 5.57 17.99
C GLN A 100 -6.65 4.66 16.84
N LEU A 101 -6.20 3.45 17.14
CA LEU A 101 -5.88 2.46 16.10
C LEU A 101 -7.12 2.15 15.25
N GLY A 102 -8.30 2.07 15.86
CA GLY A 102 -9.55 1.90 15.14
C GLY A 102 -9.85 3.05 14.19
N HIS A 103 -9.60 4.30 14.60
CA HIS A 103 -9.78 5.46 13.75
C HIS A 103 -8.82 5.44 12.56
N TYR A 104 -7.56 5.02 12.75
CA TYR A 104 -6.60 4.86 11.67
C TYR A 104 -7.03 3.76 10.69
N THR A 105 -7.51 2.62 11.22
CA THR A 105 -7.98 1.51 10.40
C THR A 105 -9.15 1.92 9.51
N GLN A 106 -10.08 2.71 10.05
CA GLN A 106 -11.26 3.17 9.31
C GLN A 106 -10.99 4.35 8.38
N GLY A 107 -9.78 4.92 8.45
CA GLY A 107 -9.44 6.10 7.66
C GLY A 107 -10.06 7.40 8.17
N ILE A 108 -10.67 7.39 9.37
CA ILE A 108 -11.24 8.59 10.01
C ILE A 108 -10.14 9.59 10.34
N ARG A 109 -8.98 9.08 10.74
CA ARG A 109 -7.80 9.89 11.03
C ARG A 109 -6.59 9.30 10.32
N THR A 110 -5.73 10.19 9.82
CA THR A 110 -4.42 9.83 9.28
C THR A 110 -3.38 10.04 10.38
N PRO A 111 -2.56 9.04 10.72
CA PRO A 111 -1.56 9.21 11.76
C PRO A 111 -0.50 10.22 11.33
N ARG A 112 -0.04 11.02 12.28
CA ARG A 112 1.13 11.88 12.08
C ARG A 112 2.37 10.99 11.88
N PRO A 113 3.45 11.50 11.24
CA PRO A 113 4.65 10.69 10.98
C PRO A 113 5.20 9.96 12.21
N GLN A 114 5.16 10.58 13.38
CA GLN A 114 5.63 9.95 14.62
C GLN A 114 4.75 8.74 15.01
N GLN A 115 3.45 8.87 14.85
CA GLN A 115 2.51 7.77 15.15
C GLN A 115 2.66 6.65 14.12
N ARG A 116 2.81 7.00 12.86
CA ARG A 116 3.08 6.03 11.80
C ARG A 116 4.33 5.22 12.12
N GLU A 117 5.39 5.89 12.54
CA GLU A 117 6.65 5.23 12.90
C GLU A 117 6.46 4.25 14.07
N LYS A 118 5.69 4.61 15.07
CA LYS A 118 5.37 3.70 16.18
C LYS A 118 4.65 2.44 15.71
N ILE A 119 3.72 2.58 14.78
CA ILE A 119 2.97 1.44 14.23
C ILE A 119 3.90 0.53 13.44
N VAL A 120 4.70 1.10 12.55
CA VAL A 120 5.65 0.34 11.73
C VAL A 120 6.66 -0.38 12.61
N GLN A 121 7.23 0.30 13.60
CA GLN A 121 8.20 -0.31 14.52
C GLN A 121 7.56 -1.40 15.39
N GLY A 122 6.31 -1.21 15.82
CA GLY A 122 5.57 -2.23 16.56
C GLY A 122 5.36 -3.50 15.73
N ILE A 123 5.02 -3.36 14.46
CA ILE A 123 4.86 -4.48 13.53
C ILE A 123 6.21 -5.18 13.31
N HIS A 124 7.29 -4.43 13.12
CA HIS A 124 8.63 -4.99 12.97
C HIS A 124 9.06 -5.76 14.21
N GLN A 125 8.73 -5.25 15.41
CA GLN A 125 9.03 -5.93 16.67
C GLN A 125 8.31 -7.28 16.73
N LEU A 126 7.03 -7.33 16.38
CA LEU A 126 6.28 -8.59 16.30
C LEU A 126 6.90 -9.56 15.29
N GLY A 127 7.29 -9.04 14.13
CA GLY A 127 7.96 -9.85 13.11
C GLY A 127 9.25 -10.49 13.62
N ARG A 128 10.07 -9.72 14.32
CA ARG A 128 11.29 -10.26 14.94
C ARG A 128 10.99 -11.33 15.99
N GLN A 129 9.94 -11.12 16.79
CA GLN A 129 9.53 -12.10 17.79
C GLN A 129 9.03 -13.40 17.14
N PHE A 130 8.26 -13.29 16.07
CA PHE A 130 7.77 -14.46 15.33
C PHE A 130 8.93 -15.25 14.71
N LEU A 131 9.87 -14.55 14.11
CA LEU A 131 11.06 -15.18 13.49
C LEU A 131 11.97 -15.84 14.53
N ALA A 132 11.96 -15.38 15.76
CA ALA A 132 12.78 -15.94 16.83
C ALA A 132 12.25 -17.27 17.39
N VAL A 133 11.05 -17.66 17.03
CA VAL A 133 10.45 -18.92 17.49
C VAL A 133 11.22 -20.09 16.88
N VAL A 134 11.63 -21.01 17.74
CA VAL A 134 12.39 -22.20 17.36
C VAL A 134 11.56 -23.46 17.58
#